data_4dc1166f19e7c631711bddb881cc48eb
#
_entry.id   4dc1166f19e7c631711bddb881cc48eb
#
_cell.length_a   1.000
_cell.length_b   1.000
_cell.length_c   1.000
_cell.angle_alpha   90.00
_cell.angle_beta   90.00
_cell.angle_gamma   90.00
#
_symmetry.space_group_name_H-M   'P 1'
#
loop_
_entity.id
_entity.type
_entity.pdbx_description
1 polymer ?
#
loop_
_entity_poly.entity_id
_entity_poly.type
_entity_poly.pdbx_seq_one_letter_code
_entity_poly.pdbx_strand_id
1 'polypeptide(L)'
;MVLEQAKKLAKQAENPTALLFAALCHDLGKSLTPEEILPHHYGHEVKGIQPTRNLTNRLKVPSEVKDFAILVTEYHTHCHKIAELRPETVLKLFNALDVWRKPNRFKDFLLACEADSKGRFGFEEQEYLQAKLAIQYFEVANEVDVQQVIADGFEKQAIRDELNKRRQQAIKALKENFKNSI
;
A
#
# COMPACT_ATOMS: atom_id res chain seq x y z
N MET A 1 9.53 -7.50 -17.14
CA MET A 1 10.13 -7.52 -15.79
C MET A 1 9.07 -7.38 -14.72
N VAL A 2 8.48 -6.19 -14.40
CA VAL A 2 7.42 -6.08 -13.34
C VAL A 2 6.24 -7.01 -13.61
N LEU A 3 5.66 -7.02 -14.81
CA LEU A 3 4.55 -7.92 -15.16
C LEU A 3 4.90 -9.40 -15.08
N GLU A 4 6.15 -9.79 -15.34
CA GLU A 4 6.60 -11.18 -15.18
C GLU A 4 6.64 -11.59 -13.71
N GLN A 5 7.12 -10.70 -12.84
CA GLN A 5 7.09 -10.94 -11.40
C GLN A 5 5.64 -10.96 -10.88
N ALA A 6 4.81 -10.01 -11.31
CA ALA A 6 3.40 -10.00 -10.98
C ALA A 6 2.69 -11.29 -11.40
N LYS A 7 3.02 -11.86 -12.58
CA LYS A 7 2.49 -13.15 -13.04
C LYS A 7 2.89 -14.30 -12.12
N LYS A 8 4.14 -14.32 -11.62
CA LYS A 8 4.59 -15.35 -10.67
C LYS A 8 3.81 -15.24 -9.35
N LEU A 9 3.64 -14.01 -8.85
CA LEU A 9 2.97 -13.71 -7.58
C LEU A 9 1.43 -13.82 -7.66
N ALA A 10 0.84 -13.68 -8.85
CA ALA A 10 -0.60 -13.72 -9.07
C ALA A 10 -1.27 -15.01 -8.58
N LYS A 11 -0.51 -16.12 -8.50
CA LYS A 11 -1.02 -17.39 -7.94
C LYS A 11 -1.36 -17.32 -6.44
N GLN A 12 -0.83 -16.31 -5.73
CA GLN A 12 -1.05 -16.08 -4.31
C GLN A 12 -2.11 -15.01 -4.05
N ALA A 13 -2.52 -14.28 -5.10
CA ALA A 13 -3.47 -13.18 -5.00
C ALA A 13 -4.90 -13.67 -4.94
N GLU A 14 -5.75 -12.97 -4.18
CA GLU A 14 -7.20 -13.14 -4.18
C GLU A 14 -7.81 -12.75 -5.54
N ASN A 15 -7.31 -11.64 -6.11
CA ASN A 15 -7.72 -11.18 -7.43
C ASN A 15 -6.50 -11.05 -8.37
N PRO A 16 -6.07 -12.15 -9.02
CA PRO A 16 -4.94 -12.16 -9.95
C PRO A 16 -5.04 -11.13 -11.07
N THR A 17 -6.25 -10.91 -11.59
CA THR A 17 -6.49 -9.93 -12.67
C THR A 17 -6.24 -8.51 -12.18
N ALA A 18 -6.73 -8.18 -10.98
CA ALA A 18 -6.51 -6.86 -10.39
C ALA A 18 -5.02 -6.61 -10.12
N LEU A 19 -4.31 -7.60 -9.61
CA LEU A 19 -2.86 -7.52 -9.37
C LEU A 19 -2.08 -7.28 -10.65
N LEU A 20 -2.34 -8.05 -11.71
CA LEU A 20 -1.66 -7.89 -13.00
C LEU A 20 -1.95 -6.52 -13.63
N PHE A 21 -3.21 -6.07 -13.54
CA PHE A 21 -3.60 -4.78 -14.08
C PHE A 21 -3.01 -3.62 -13.29
N ALA A 22 -2.94 -3.73 -11.98
CA ALA A 22 -2.28 -2.75 -11.11
C ALA A 22 -0.78 -2.66 -11.42
N ALA A 23 -0.10 -3.81 -11.57
CA ALA A 23 1.31 -3.87 -11.97
C ALA A 23 1.56 -3.23 -13.34
N LEU A 24 0.59 -3.27 -14.27
CA LEU A 24 0.67 -2.55 -15.55
C LEU A 24 0.57 -1.03 -15.39
N CYS A 25 -0.25 -0.57 -14.44
CA CYS A 25 -0.65 0.84 -14.32
C CYS A 25 0.18 1.66 -13.34
N HIS A 26 0.85 1.03 -12.35
CA HIS A 26 1.41 1.70 -11.18
C HIS A 26 2.30 2.91 -11.48
N ASP A 27 3.00 2.86 -12.58
CA ASP A 27 4.00 3.86 -13.01
C ASP A 27 3.53 4.78 -14.17
N LEU A 28 2.25 4.75 -14.55
CA LEU A 28 1.74 5.59 -15.65
C LEU A 28 2.01 7.08 -15.46
N GLY A 29 2.11 7.54 -14.22
CA GLY A 29 2.44 8.93 -13.93
C GLY A 29 3.84 9.36 -14.33
N LYS A 30 4.76 8.43 -14.52
CA LYS A 30 6.13 8.73 -15.01
C LYS A 30 6.12 9.34 -16.40
N SER A 31 5.12 8.99 -17.23
CA SER A 31 4.95 9.58 -18.58
C SER A 31 4.63 11.08 -18.57
N LEU A 32 4.25 11.63 -17.44
CA LEU A 32 3.94 13.05 -17.26
C LEU A 32 5.13 13.83 -16.67
N THR A 33 6.29 13.22 -16.59
CA THR A 33 7.50 13.86 -16.06
C THR A 33 8.06 14.83 -17.10
N PRO A 34 8.26 16.12 -16.78
CA PRO A 34 8.95 17.05 -17.65
C PRO A 34 10.38 16.61 -17.96
N GLU A 35 10.86 16.86 -19.17
CA GLU A 35 12.20 16.44 -19.61
C GLU A 35 13.32 17.02 -18.75
N GLU A 36 13.13 18.23 -18.25
CA GLU A 36 14.13 18.97 -17.48
C GLU A 36 14.46 18.36 -16.12
N ILE A 37 13.57 17.52 -15.58
CA ILE A 37 13.77 16.86 -14.26
C ILE A 37 14.11 15.38 -14.38
N LEU A 38 14.19 14.83 -15.60
CA LEU A 38 14.61 13.46 -15.79
C LEU A 38 16.05 13.25 -15.29
N PRO A 39 16.35 12.08 -14.73
CA PRO A 39 15.53 10.86 -14.64
C PRO A 39 14.63 10.78 -13.38
N HIS A 40 14.38 11.88 -12.69
CA HIS A 40 13.59 11.91 -11.49
C HIS A 40 12.10 12.08 -11.79
N HIS A 41 11.25 11.21 -11.20
CA HIS A 41 9.80 11.19 -11.44
C HIS A 41 9.03 11.63 -10.18
N TYR A 42 9.30 12.85 -9.68
CA TYR A 42 8.69 13.34 -8.43
C TYR A 42 7.16 13.43 -8.53
N GLY A 43 6.49 12.76 -7.57
CA GLY A 43 5.03 12.77 -7.45
C GLY A 43 4.32 12.01 -8.57
N HIS A 44 5.00 11.09 -9.26
CA HIS A 44 4.40 10.26 -10.31
C HIS A 44 3.22 9.44 -9.79
N GLU A 45 3.19 9.11 -8.50
CA GLU A 45 2.15 8.36 -7.84
C GLU A 45 0.80 9.10 -7.95
N VAL A 46 0.78 10.35 -7.50
CA VAL A 46 -0.41 11.21 -7.55
C VAL A 46 -0.76 11.59 -8.98
N LYS A 47 0.24 11.95 -9.79
CA LYS A 47 0.07 12.26 -11.22
C LYS A 47 -0.47 11.07 -12.01
N GLY A 48 -0.14 9.84 -11.61
CA GLY A 48 -0.57 8.60 -12.24
C GLY A 48 -2.05 8.25 -12.04
N ILE A 49 -2.72 8.81 -11.03
CA ILE A 49 -4.12 8.51 -10.73
C ILE A 49 -5.04 8.79 -11.93
N GLN A 50 -4.90 9.96 -12.56
CA GLN A 50 -5.77 10.34 -13.67
C GLN A 50 -5.50 9.52 -14.94
N PRO A 51 -4.24 9.31 -15.38
CA PRO A 51 -3.94 8.37 -16.47
C PRO A 51 -4.48 6.96 -16.23
N THR A 52 -4.32 6.41 -15.03
CA THR A 52 -4.86 5.10 -14.65
C THR A 52 -6.38 5.09 -14.76
N ARG A 53 -7.06 6.12 -14.27
CA ARG A 53 -8.52 6.27 -14.37
C ARG A 53 -8.99 6.35 -15.82
N ASN A 54 -8.29 7.12 -16.65
CA ASN A 54 -8.62 7.27 -18.06
C ASN A 54 -8.45 5.93 -18.82
N LEU A 55 -7.35 5.21 -18.57
CA LEU A 55 -7.10 3.91 -19.18
C LEU A 55 -8.17 2.90 -18.79
N THR A 56 -8.49 2.80 -17.49
CA THR A 56 -9.50 1.86 -16.97
C THR A 56 -10.90 2.15 -17.50
N ASN A 57 -11.26 3.42 -17.64
CA ASN A 57 -12.55 3.82 -18.21
C ASN A 57 -12.63 3.49 -19.71
N ARG A 58 -11.56 3.78 -20.48
CA ARG A 58 -11.47 3.47 -21.91
C ARG A 58 -11.60 1.97 -22.17
N LEU A 59 -10.95 1.15 -21.35
CA LEU A 59 -10.98 -0.30 -21.48
C LEU A 59 -12.20 -0.95 -20.81
N LYS A 60 -13.10 -0.17 -20.18
CA LYS A 60 -14.27 -0.65 -19.45
C LYS A 60 -13.91 -1.69 -18.40
N VAL A 61 -12.80 -1.46 -17.68
CA VAL A 61 -12.31 -2.35 -16.64
C VAL A 61 -13.32 -2.42 -15.47
N PRO A 62 -13.59 -3.60 -14.88
CA PRO A 62 -14.46 -3.72 -13.71
C PRO A 62 -14.02 -2.79 -12.56
N SER A 63 -15.00 -2.24 -11.84
CA SER A 63 -14.74 -1.23 -10.79
C SER A 63 -13.74 -1.69 -9.74
N GLU A 64 -13.83 -2.95 -9.31
CA GLU A 64 -12.90 -3.52 -8.34
C GLU A 64 -11.45 -3.49 -8.82
N VAL A 65 -11.21 -3.90 -10.07
CA VAL A 65 -9.88 -3.88 -10.69
C VAL A 65 -9.37 -2.46 -10.86
N LYS A 66 -10.26 -1.54 -11.30
CA LYS A 66 -9.95 -0.11 -11.43
C LYS A 66 -9.55 0.51 -10.10
N ASP A 67 -10.37 0.32 -9.06
CA ASP A 67 -10.12 0.90 -7.74
C ASP A 67 -8.83 0.37 -7.13
N PHE A 68 -8.54 -0.91 -7.31
CA PHE A 68 -7.29 -1.52 -6.86
C PHE A 68 -6.09 -0.95 -7.63
N ALA A 69 -6.16 -0.82 -8.95
CA ALA A 69 -5.08 -0.25 -9.77
C ALA A 69 -4.77 1.20 -9.37
N ILE A 70 -5.80 2.01 -9.07
CA ILE A 70 -5.64 3.38 -8.59
C ILE A 70 -4.94 3.39 -7.23
N LEU A 71 -5.33 2.52 -6.29
CA LEU A 71 -4.69 2.41 -4.98
C LEU A 71 -3.21 2.03 -5.09
N VAL A 72 -2.88 1.06 -5.93
CA VAL A 72 -1.47 0.67 -6.14
C VAL A 72 -0.69 1.82 -6.78
N THR A 73 -1.25 2.49 -7.79
CA THR A 73 -0.61 3.67 -8.42
C THR A 73 -0.30 4.75 -7.38
N GLU A 74 -1.24 5.06 -6.49
CA GLU A 74 -1.11 6.14 -5.51
C GLU A 74 -0.16 5.79 -4.34
N TYR A 75 -0.14 4.52 -3.91
CA TYR A 75 0.47 4.16 -2.63
C TYR A 75 1.67 3.21 -2.71
N HIS A 76 2.06 2.67 -3.88
CA HIS A 76 3.17 1.71 -3.97
C HIS A 76 4.47 2.23 -3.39
N THR A 77 4.84 3.49 -3.64
CA THR A 77 6.06 4.09 -3.08
C THR A 77 5.99 4.29 -1.57
N HIS A 78 4.79 4.46 -0.98
CA HIS A 78 4.63 4.44 0.48
C HIS A 78 5.01 3.07 1.05
N CYS A 79 4.64 1.98 0.37
CA CYS A 79 5.03 0.64 0.77
C CYS A 79 6.55 0.46 0.69
N HIS A 80 7.18 0.89 -0.40
CA HIS A 80 8.64 0.80 -0.54
C HIS A 80 9.42 1.54 0.55
N LYS A 81 8.85 2.64 1.07
CA LYS A 81 9.45 3.47 2.11
C LYS A 81 8.84 3.24 3.50
N ILE A 82 8.12 2.15 3.72
CA ILE A 82 7.30 1.98 4.94
C ILE A 82 8.12 2.04 6.22
N ALA A 83 9.38 1.62 6.20
CA ALA A 83 10.29 1.73 7.34
C ALA A 83 10.56 3.19 7.74
N GLU A 84 10.55 4.12 6.78
CA GLU A 84 10.85 5.54 6.97
C GLU A 84 9.60 6.35 7.34
N LEU A 85 8.41 5.84 7.01
CA LEU A 85 7.16 6.58 7.21
C LEU A 85 6.88 6.82 8.70
N ARG A 86 6.29 7.97 9.01
CA ARG A 86 5.75 8.24 10.34
C ARG A 86 4.53 7.34 10.60
N PRO A 87 4.24 6.97 11.87
CA PRO A 87 3.09 6.13 12.22
C PRO A 87 1.76 6.65 11.66
N GLU A 88 1.57 7.97 11.64
CA GLU A 88 0.38 8.60 11.07
C GLU A 88 0.25 8.33 9.56
N THR A 89 1.37 8.34 8.83
CA THR A 89 1.39 8.07 7.40
C THR A 89 1.14 6.59 7.10
N VAL A 90 1.68 5.69 7.92
CA VAL A 90 1.38 4.25 7.85
C VAL A 90 -0.11 4.01 8.08
N LEU A 91 -0.70 4.63 9.11
CA LEU A 91 -2.14 4.48 9.36
C LEU A 91 -3.01 5.07 8.25
N LYS A 92 -2.61 6.21 7.64
CA LYS A 92 -3.29 6.76 6.45
C LYS A 92 -3.28 5.77 5.28
N LEU A 93 -2.14 5.12 5.03
CA LEU A 93 -2.02 4.06 4.02
C LEU A 93 -3.00 2.92 4.33
N PHE A 94 -3.03 2.42 5.56
CA PHE A 94 -3.92 1.34 5.97
C PHE A 94 -5.40 1.72 5.82
N ASN A 95 -5.77 2.94 6.20
CA ASN A 95 -7.13 3.43 6.04
C ASN A 95 -7.52 3.60 4.55
N ALA A 96 -6.61 4.08 3.70
CA ALA A 96 -6.85 4.19 2.26
C ALA A 96 -7.04 2.82 1.61
N LEU A 97 -6.25 1.83 2.01
CA LEU A 97 -6.39 0.44 1.56
C LEU A 97 -7.59 -0.29 2.19
N ASP A 98 -8.22 0.30 3.22
CA ASP A 98 -9.31 -0.31 3.98
C ASP A 98 -8.94 -1.70 4.53
N VAL A 99 -7.73 -1.81 5.09
CA VAL A 99 -7.14 -3.09 5.53
C VAL A 99 -7.98 -3.80 6.60
N TRP A 100 -8.72 -3.03 7.41
CA TRP A 100 -9.55 -3.51 8.50
C TRP A 100 -10.75 -4.35 8.04
N ARG A 101 -11.32 -4.01 6.87
CA ARG A 101 -12.47 -4.70 6.28
C ARG A 101 -12.08 -5.58 5.10
N LYS A 102 -10.95 -5.28 4.45
CA LYS A 102 -10.48 -5.95 3.22
C LYS A 102 -9.03 -6.42 3.36
N PRO A 103 -8.74 -7.33 4.31
CA PRO A 103 -7.36 -7.78 4.55
C PRO A 103 -6.74 -8.49 3.35
N ASN A 104 -7.53 -9.18 2.52
CA ASN A 104 -7.03 -9.83 1.31
C ASN A 104 -6.59 -8.81 0.26
N ARG A 105 -7.32 -7.69 0.12
CA ARG A 105 -6.89 -6.58 -0.75
C ARG A 105 -5.57 -5.98 -0.30
N PHE A 106 -5.32 -5.92 1.00
CA PHE A 106 -4.03 -5.49 1.53
C PHE A 106 -2.91 -6.46 1.16
N LYS A 107 -3.15 -7.77 1.24
CA LYS A 107 -2.19 -8.79 0.78
C LYS A 107 -1.88 -8.64 -0.71
N ASP A 108 -2.91 -8.48 -1.55
CA ASP A 108 -2.73 -8.26 -2.99
C ASP A 108 -1.94 -6.98 -3.28
N PHE A 109 -2.17 -5.91 -2.50
CA PHE A 109 -1.39 -4.67 -2.60
C PHE A 109 0.10 -4.90 -2.29
N LEU A 110 0.42 -5.67 -1.25
CA LEU A 110 1.81 -6.02 -0.93
C LEU A 110 2.46 -6.85 -2.04
N LEU A 111 1.73 -7.80 -2.65
CA LEU A 111 2.20 -8.57 -3.81
C LEU A 111 2.45 -7.67 -5.03
N ALA A 112 1.63 -6.64 -5.27
CA ALA A 112 1.86 -5.68 -6.34
C ALA A 112 3.13 -4.85 -6.12
N CYS A 113 3.37 -4.40 -4.89
CA CYS A 113 4.59 -3.69 -4.51
C CYS A 113 5.84 -4.60 -4.58
N GLU A 114 5.71 -5.86 -4.19
CA GLU A 114 6.78 -6.85 -4.33
C GLU A 114 7.12 -7.09 -5.81
N ALA A 115 6.10 -7.20 -6.67
CA ALA A 115 6.30 -7.36 -8.11
C ALA A 115 7.07 -6.17 -8.72
N ASP A 116 6.75 -4.95 -8.30
CA ASP A 116 7.49 -3.75 -8.71
C ASP A 116 8.95 -3.81 -8.25
N SER A 117 9.19 -4.09 -6.98
CA SER A 117 10.55 -4.20 -6.43
C SER A 117 11.37 -5.25 -7.16
N LYS A 118 10.85 -6.46 -7.31
CA LYS A 118 11.50 -7.59 -8.00
C LYS A 118 11.56 -7.42 -9.51
N GLY A 119 10.79 -6.50 -10.07
CA GLY A 119 10.84 -6.13 -11.48
C GLY A 119 12.06 -5.31 -11.89
N ARG A 120 12.90 -4.89 -10.96
CA ARG A 120 14.16 -4.20 -11.22
C ARG A 120 15.27 -5.20 -11.47
N PHE A 121 16.15 -4.88 -12.43
CA PHE A 121 17.28 -5.74 -12.76
C PHE A 121 18.18 -5.96 -11.55
N GLY A 122 18.47 -7.23 -11.23
CA GLY A 122 19.30 -7.65 -10.08
C GLY A 122 18.55 -7.77 -8.76
N PHE A 123 17.22 -7.52 -8.74
CA PHE A 123 16.38 -7.62 -7.54
C PHE A 123 15.38 -8.78 -7.62
N GLU A 124 15.43 -9.58 -8.66
CA GLU A 124 14.41 -10.61 -8.97
C GLU A 124 14.23 -11.63 -7.86
N GLU A 125 15.32 -12.01 -7.20
CA GLU A 125 15.34 -13.03 -6.13
C GLU A 125 15.47 -12.40 -4.73
N GLN A 126 15.51 -11.07 -4.63
CA GLN A 126 15.64 -10.41 -3.33
C GLN A 126 14.34 -10.51 -2.54
N GLU A 127 14.48 -10.72 -1.25
CA GLU A 127 13.35 -10.69 -0.33
C GLU A 127 12.80 -9.27 -0.20
N TYR A 128 11.48 -9.12 -0.31
CA TYR A 128 10.81 -7.84 -0.14
C TYR A 128 10.41 -7.63 1.33
N LEU A 129 11.37 -7.17 2.13
CA LEU A 129 11.21 -7.00 3.58
C LEU A 129 10.15 -5.97 3.96
N GLN A 130 9.85 -5.01 3.08
CA GLN A 130 8.82 -3.99 3.29
C GLN A 130 7.43 -4.59 3.46
N ALA A 131 7.12 -5.68 2.74
CA ALA A 131 5.85 -6.40 2.92
C ALA A 131 5.75 -7.01 4.32
N LYS A 132 6.83 -7.65 4.81
CA LYS A 132 6.87 -8.21 6.16
C LYS A 132 6.66 -7.13 7.22
N LEU A 133 7.35 -6.01 7.07
CA LEU A 133 7.23 -4.89 8.00
C LEU A 133 5.83 -4.27 7.98
N ALA A 134 5.21 -4.15 6.79
CA ALA A 134 3.83 -3.68 6.65
C ALA A 134 2.84 -4.59 7.37
N ILE A 135 3.04 -5.91 7.28
CA ILE A 135 2.22 -6.91 7.98
C ILE A 135 2.37 -6.75 9.49
N GLN A 136 3.59 -6.63 10.01
CA GLN A 136 3.83 -6.43 11.44
C GLN A 136 3.18 -5.14 11.97
N TYR A 137 3.26 -4.04 11.22
CA TYR A 137 2.57 -2.80 11.58
C TYR A 137 1.05 -2.95 11.56
N PHE A 138 0.52 -3.71 10.60
CA PHE A 138 -0.91 -4.01 10.55
C PHE A 138 -1.35 -4.86 11.75
N GLU A 139 -0.60 -5.92 12.09
CA GLU A 139 -0.91 -6.83 13.20
C GLU A 139 -1.02 -6.07 14.51
N VAL A 140 -0.01 -5.31 14.91
CA VAL A 140 -0.05 -4.55 16.17
C VAL A 140 -1.14 -3.48 16.18
N ALA A 141 -1.45 -2.87 15.04
CA ALA A 141 -2.54 -1.91 14.96
C ALA A 141 -3.93 -2.58 14.99
N ASN A 142 -4.03 -3.82 14.51
CA ASN A 142 -5.27 -4.58 14.49
C ASN A 142 -5.60 -5.21 15.87
N GLU A 143 -4.59 -5.38 16.74
CA GLU A 143 -4.78 -5.81 18.13
C GLU A 143 -5.47 -4.75 19.00
N VAL A 144 -5.56 -3.51 18.55
CA VAL A 144 -6.25 -2.44 19.30
C VAL A 144 -7.74 -2.73 19.36
N ASP A 145 -8.24 -3.02 20.58
CA ASP A 145 -9.61 -3.41 20.81
C ASP A 145 -10.57 -2.21 20.75
N VAL A 146 -11.50 -2.26 19.81
CA VAL A 146 -12.55 -1.26 19.67
C VAL A 146 -13.55 -1.28 20.82
N GLN A 147 -13.79 -2.45 21.44
CA GLN A 147 -14.71 -2.57 22.58
C GLN A 147 -14.13 -1.86 23.81
N GLN A 148 -12.80 -1.92 23.98
CA GLN A 148 -12.16 -1.16 25.05
C GLN A 148 -12.28 0.35 24.84
N VAL A 149 -12.19 0.84 23.60
CA VAL A 149 -12.40 2.26 23.28
C VAL A 149 -13.82 2.70 23.66
N ILE A 150 -14.82 1.86 23.37
CA ILE A 150 -16.23 2.12 23.74
C ILE A 150 -16.40 2.09 25.27
N ALA A 151 -15.81 1.11 25.94
CA ALA A 151 -15.87 0.96 27.40
C ALA A 151 -15.21 2.16 28.14
N ASP A 152 -14.21 2.78 27.52
CA ASP A 152 -13.55 3.99 28.04
C ASP A 152 -14.40 5.26 27.88
N GLY A 153 -15.63 5.16 27.35
CA GLY A 153 -16.61 6.24 27.26
C GLY A 153 -16.58 7.07 25.98
N PHE A 154 -15.84 6.64 24.95
CA PHE A 154 -15.88 7.31 23.65
C PHE A 154 -17.14 6.94 22.87
N GLU A 155 -17.71 7.91 22.14
CA GLU A 155 -18.94 7.73 21.38
C GLU A 155 -18.79 8.25 19.93
N LYS A 156 -19.58 7.70 19.01
CA LYS A 156 -19.73 8.18 17.64
C LYS A 156 -18.38 8.38 16.93
N GLN A 157 -18.11 9.60 16.47
CA GLN A 157 -16.85 9.95 15.76
C GLN A 157 -15.63 9.82 16.69
N ALA A 158 -15.77 10.10 17.98
CA ALA A 158 -14.68 10.01 18.96
C ALA A 158 -14.12 8.58 19.10
N ILE A 159 -14.94 7.54 18.87
CA ILE A 159 -14.46 6.15 18.82
C ILE A 159 -13.42 5.99 17.70
N ARG A 160 -13.72 6.49 16.51
CA ARG A 160 -12.81 6.37 15.36
C ARG A 160 -11.51 7.14 15.59
N ASP A 161 -11.62 8.33 16.16
CA ASP A 161 -10.46 9.21 16.39
C ASP A 161 -9.53 8.61 17.45
N GLU A 162 -10.09 8.11 18.56
CA GLU A 162 -9.32 7.43 19.60
C GLU A 162 -8.74 6.10 19.13
N LEU A 163 -9.50 5.31 18.37
CA LEU A 163 -9.02 4.07 17.77
C LEU A 163 -7.82 4.32 16.86
N ASN A 164 -7.90 5.35 16.00
CA ASN A 164 -6.78 5.74 15.14
C ASN A 164 -5.55 6.19 15.96
N LYS A 165 -5.76 6.93 17.03
CA LYS A 165 -4.69 7.37 17.95
C LYS A 165 -3.99 6.17 18.59
N ARG A 166 -4.74 5.20 19.14
CA ARG A 166 -4.18 3.98 19.74
C ARG A 166 -3.44 3.13 18.71
N ARG A 167 -3.96 2.98 17.51
CA ARG A 167 -3.28 2.29 16.40
C ARG A 167 -1.96 2.97 16.01
N GLN A 168 -1.92 4.29 15.96
CA GLN A 168 -0.68 5.04 15.74
C GLN A 168 0.34 4.80 16.85
N GLN A 169 -0.12 4.77 18.11
CA GLN A 169 0.75 4.48 19.25
C GLN A 169 1.32 3.06 19.19
N ALA A 170 0.52 2.06 18.82
CA ALA A 170 0.98 0.69 18.66
C ALA A 170 2.05 0.57 17.56
N ILE A 171 1.83 1.19 16.40
CA ILE A 171 2.82 1.24 15.32
C ILE A 171 4.10 1.96 15.78
N LYS A 172 3.96 3.08 16.51
CA LYS A 172 5.10 3.83 17.04
C LYS A 172 5.94 2.99 17.99
N ALA A 173 5.30 2.32 18.94
CA ALA A 173 5.99 1.45 19.91
C ALA A 173 6.78 0.34 19.21
N LEU A 174 6.19 -0.32 18.20
CA LEU A 174 6.90 -1.34 17.43
C LEU A 174 8.11 -0.76 16.68
N LYS A 175 7.97 0.44 16.08
CA LYS A 175 9.10 1.12 15.40
C LYS A 175 10.24 1.47 16.36
N GLU A 176 9.93 1.88 17.58
CA GLU A 176 10.93 2.20 18.62
C GLU A 176 11.67 0.94 19.07
N ASN A 177 10.96 -0.19 19.25
CA ASN A 177 11.58 -1.46 19.59
C ASN A 177 12.59 -1.93 18.53
N PHE A 178 12.28 -1.79 17.24
CA PHE A 178 13.24 -2.11 16.17
C PHE A 178 14.50 -1.24 16.21
N LYS A 179 14.38 0.05 16.53
CA LYS A 179 15.55 0.95 16.64
C LYS A 179 16.45 0.61 17.82
N ASN A 180 15.89 0.10 18.92
CA ASN A 180 16.63 -0.25 20.13
C ASN A 180 17.26 -1.65 20.06
N SER A 181 16.94 -2.43 19.02
CA SER A 181 17.43 -3.80 18.81
C SER A 181 18.63 -3.87 17.84
N ILE A 182 19.05 -2.71 17.31
CA ILE A 182 20.22 -2.53 16.43
C ILE A 182 21.31 -1.82 17.21
#